data_1e4f7527467d8590b6709ecb0461e06e
#
_entry.id   1e4f7527467d8590b6709ecb0461e06e
#
_cell.length_a   1.000
_cell.length_b   1.000
_cell.length_c   1.000
_cell.angle_alpha   90.00
_cell.angle_beta   90.00
_cell.angle_gamma   90.00
#
_symmetry.space_group_name_H-M   'P 1'
#
loop_
_entity.id
_entity.type
_entity.pdbx_description
1 polymer ?
#
loop_
_entity_poly.entity_id
_entity_poly.type
_entity_poly.pdbx_seq_one_letter_code
_entity_poly.pdbx_strand_id
1 'polypeptide(L)'
;MDFNLSINSITKTFNNNKIIANDNISTQFIPGKITALTGHNGAGKTTLLNQIMGIVRPNKGSITFAGHSFTQEPALARRMISMMPQLHAPLAGVSLRQSIEAIARIRGSYGNVLKEEVAEVIDSLKINDWADISGEKLSGGLQRLTSFAMTVVAPSPILLFDEPTNDVDPVRRKLIWQYLRKLAQQNYIVIVVTHNLLEVDQYTDRYLLLDHGQLVKDESTDILTNDLLSSAILTISTKRKFKKEEFPQANTIVTSEDFQYELFLGADEIANAITWLYGRMGRNEIRHYSLTPASLNTIYGGLTDGNE
;
A
#
# COMPACT_ATOMS: atom_id res chain seq x y z
N MET A 1 -20.98 18.37 -10.05
CA MET A 1 -21.06 16.90 -9.82
C MET A 1 -19.98 16.55 -8.82
N ASP A 2 -20.33 15.74 -7.83
CA ASP A 2 -19.33 15.21 -6.89
C ASP A 2 -18.62 14.03 -7.57
N PHE A 3 -17.31 14.16 -7.79
CA PHE A 3 -16.46 13.13 -8.39
C PHE A 3 -15.75 12.27 -7.34
N ASN A 4 -16.21 12.28 -6.09
CA ASN A 4 -15.70 11.37 -5.08
C ASN A 4 -16.22 9.94 -5.34
N LEU A 5 -15.35 8.95 -5.12
CA LEU A 5 -15.78 7.57 -5.02
C LEU A 5 -16.24 7.33 -3.57
N SER A 6 -17.55 7.21 -3.36
CA SER A 6 -18.14 7.07 -2.03
C SER A 6 -18.53 5.63 -1.74
N ILE A 7 -18.11 5.13 -0.59
CA ILE A 7 -18.45 3.82 -0.04
C ILE A 7 -19.34 4.05 1.18
N ASN A 8 -20.54 3.48 1.19
CA ASN A 8 -21.53 3.69 2.23
C ASN A 8 -21.96 2.35 2.85
N SER A 9 -21.57 2.11 4.09
CA SER A 9 -21.97 0.95 4.92
C SER A 9 -21.84 -0.39 4.22
N ILE A 10 -20.73 -0.60 3.51
CA ILE A 10 -20.48 -1.83 2.77
C ILE A 10 -20.22 -2.98 3.73
N THR A 11 -21.01 -4.04 3.57
CA THR A 11 -20.81 -5.33 4.26
C THR A 11 -20.72 -6.45 3.25
N LYS A 12 -19.71 -7.31 3.40
CA LYS A 12 -19.54 -8.53 2.59
C LYS A 12 -19.25 -9.73 3.46
N THR A 13 -20.05 -10.76 3.27
CA THR A 13 -19.88 -12.06 3.93
C THR A 13 -19.79 -13.18 2.90
N PHE A 14 -19.11 -14.26 3.26
CA PHE A 14 -18.98 -15.49 2.49
C PHE A 14 -19.40 -16.70 3.32
N ASN A 15 -19.58 -17.85 2.69
CA ASN A 15 -19.92 -19.12 3.34
C ASN A 15 -21.12 -19.02 4.28
N ASN A 16 -22.27 -18.52 3.79
CA ASN A 16 -23.49 -18.34 4.57
C ASN A 16 -23.26 -17.54 5.87
N ASN A 17 -22.59 -16.41 5.75
CA ASN A 17 -22.25 -15.46 6.84
C ASN A 17 -21.24 -15.99 7.89
N LYS A 18 -20.52 -17.07 7.60
CA LYS A 18 -19.48 -17.56 8.50
C LYS A 18 -18.19 -16.76 8.44
N ILE A 19 -17.92 -16.10 7.30
CA ILE A 19 -16.74 -15.27 7.10
C ILE A 19 -17.21 -13.86 6.78
N ILE A 20 -16.88 -12.90 7.63
CA ILE A 20 -17.14 -11.48 7.41
C ILE A 20 -15.85 -10.89 6.81
N ALA A 21 -15.88 -10.59 5.51
CA ALA A 21 -14.71 -10.04 4.82
C ALA A 21 -14.66 -8.51 4.87
N ASN A 22 -15.82 -7.84 4.90
CA ASN A 22 -15.95 -6.41 5.17
C ASN A 22 -17.20 -6.20 6.02
N ASP A 23 -17.11 -5.37 7.03
CA ASP A 23 -18.18 -5.09 7.98
C ASP A 23 -18.41 -3.58 8.11
N ASN A 24 -19.54 -3.11 7.58
CA ASN A 24 -20.04 -1.75 7.69
C ASN A 24 -19.01 -0.66 7.32
N ILE A 25 -18.21 -0.88 6.27
CA ILE A 25 -17.19 0.07 5.84
C ILE A 25 -17.84 1.28 5.18
N SER A 26 -17.49 2.49 5.65
CA SER A 26 -17.86 3.76 5.04
C SER A 26 -16.62 4.64 4.90
N THR A 27 -16.36 5.14 3.70
CA THR A 27 -15.25 6.06 3.39
C THR A 27 -15.48 6.73 2.03
N GLN A 28 -14.67 7.73 1.71
CA GLN A 28 -14.66 8.41 0.41
C GLN A 28 -13.24 8.52 -0.13
N PHE A 29 -13.07 8.28 -1.41
CA PHE A 29 -11.82 8.56 -2.12
C PHE A 29 -11.98 9.81 -2.98
N ILE A 30 -11.07 10.76 -2.80
CA ILE A 30 -11.16 12.12 -3.32
C ILE A 30 -10.24 12.26 -4.53
N PRO A 31 -10.69 12.86 -5.66
CA PRO A 31 -9.81 13.20 -6.77
C PRO A 31 -8.63 14.06 -6.33
N GLY A 32 -7.49 13.88 -6.96
CA GLY A 32 -6.29 14.63 -6.65
C GLY A 32 -5.48 14.12 -5.45
N LYS A 33 -5.92 13.03 -4.85
CA LYS A 33 -5.28 12.41 -3.68
C LYS A 33 -4.82 10.98 -3.97
N ILE A 34 -3.68 10.62 -3.39
CA ILE A 34 -3.23 9.23 -3.30
C ILE A 34 -3.64 8.70 -1.93
N THR A 35 -4.51 7.69 -1.93
CA THR A 35 -4.97 7.05 -0.70
C THR A 35 -4.38 5.64 -0.60
N ALA A 36 -3.66 5.36 0.48
CA ALA A 36 -3.20 4.02 0.78
C ALA A 36 -4.30 3.20 1.48
N LEU A 37 -4.43 1.93 1.11
CA LEU A 37 -5.26 0.95 1.82
C LEU A 37 -4.33 -0.10 2.43
N THR A 38 -4.24 -0.12 3.75
CA THR A 38 -3.33 -0.96 4.52
C THR A 38 -4.07 -1.95 5.42
N GLY A 39 -3.35 -2.89 6.00
CA GLY A 39 -3.88 -3.91 6.92
C GLY A 39 -3.18 -5.24 6.72
N HIS A 40 -3.33 -6.16 7.67
CA HIS A 40 -2.74 -7.49 7.60
C HIS A 40 -3.34 -8.36 6.48
N ASN A 41 -2.72 -9.50 6.19
CA ASN A 41 -3.25 -10.47 5.23
C ASN A 41 -4.58 -11.03 5.76
N GLY A 42 -5.63 -10.98 4.93
CA GLY A 42 -6.98 -11.37 5.35
C GLY A 42 -7.82 -10.23 5.95
N ALA A 43 -7.29 -9.02 6.12
CA ALA A 43 -8.04 -7.86 6.64
C ALA A 43 -9.23 -7.40 5.76
N GLY A 44 -9.39 -7.95 4.56
CA GLY A 44 -10.52 -7.61 3.68
C GLY A 44 -10.20 -6.66 2.53
N LYS A 45 -8.93 -6.23 2.37
CA LYS A 45 -8.50 -5.26 1.34
C LYS A 45 -8.87 -5.67 -0.08
N THR A 46 -8.46 -6.86 -0.51
CA THR A 46 -8.77 -7.38 -1.85
C THR A 46 -10.28 -7.55 -2.07
N THR A 47 -11.03 -7.92 -1.02
CA THR A 47 -12.49 -8.00 -1.10
C THR A 47 -13.10 -6.62 -1.32
N LEU A 48 -12.61 -5.59 -0.64
CA LEU A 48 -13.07 -4.21 -0.82
C LEU A 48 -12.75 -3.71 -2.25
N LEU A 49 -11.53 -3.93 -2.76
CA LEU A 49 -11.19 -3.60 -4.14
C LEU A 49 -12.11 -4.29 -5.15
N ASN A 50 -12.37 -5.58 -4.97
CA ASN A 50 -13.26 -6.34 -5.84
C ASN A 50 -14.71 -5.85 -5.80
N GLN A 51 -15.16 -5.31 -4.67
CA GLN A 51 -16.48 -4.67 -4.57
C GLN A 51 -16.49 -3.32 -5.30
N ILE A 52 -15.44 -2.50 -5.16
CA ILE A 52 -15.30 -1.24 -5.89
C ILE A 52 -15.32 -1.50 -7.40
N MET A 53 -14.66 -2.53 -7.88
CA MET A 53 -14.62 -2.93 -9.29
C MET A 53 -15.93 -3.56 -9.80
N GLY A 54 -16.89 -3.83 -8.91
CA GLY A 54 -18.12 -4.54 -9.29
C GLY A 54 -17.89 -6.00 -9.69
N ILE A 55 -16.79 -6.62 -9.27
CA ILE A 55 -16.52 -8.06 -9.42
C ILE A 55 -17.26 -8.85 -8.34
N VAL A 56 -17.24 -8.34 -7.11
CA VAL A 56 -17.93 -8.93 -5.96
C VAL A 56 -19.04 -8.00 -5.52
N ARG A 57 -20.27 -8.48 -5.52
CA ARG A 57 -21.41 -7.69 -5.04
C ARG A 57 -21.42 -7.66 -3.51
N PRO A 58 -21.55 -6.48 -2.87
CA PRO A 58 -21.74 -6.39 -1.43
C PRO A 58 -23.10 -7.02 -1.01
N ASN A 59 -23.17 -7.48 0.22
CA ASN A 59 -24.43 -7.97 0.82
C ASN A 59 -25.30 -6.78 1.28
N LYS A 60 -24.66 -5.70 1.75
CA LYS A 60 -25.31 -4.45 2.17
C LYS A 60 -24.49 -3.26 1.74
N GLY A 61 -25.12 -2.09 1.72
CA GLY A 61 -24.49 -0.82 1.41
C GLY A 61 -24.41 -0.52 -0.08
N SER A 62 -23.73 0.56 -0.44
CA SER A 62 -23.61 1.04 -1.82
C SER A 62 -22.24 1.65 -2.10
N ILE A 63 -21.83 1.62 -3.36
CA ILE A 63 -20.65 2.29 -3.88
C ILE A 63 -21.13 3.20 -5.01
N THR A 64 -20.76 4.49 -4.93
CA THR A 64 -21.22 5.49 -5.91
C THR A 64 -20.05 6.33 -6.41
N PHE A 65 -20.09 6.73 -7.67
CA PHE A 65 -19.14 7.64 -8.32
C PHE A 65 -19.86 8.50 -9.37
N ALA A 66 -19.65 9.81 -9.34
CA ALA A 66 -20.23 10.76 -10.29
C ALA A 66 -21.77 10.61 -10.49
N GLY A 67 -22.49 10.30 -9.42
CA GLY A 67 -23.94 10.11 -9.43
C GLY A 67 -24.41 8.70 -9.85
N HIS A 68 -23.51 7.80 -10.22
CA HIS A 68 -23.80 6.43 -10.62
C HIS A 68 -23.57 5.43 -9.47
N SER A 69 -24.39 4.39 -9.41
CA SER A 69 -24.23 3.30 -8.43
C SER A 69 -23.44 2.15 -9.04
N PHE A 70 -22.19 1.99 -8.63
CA PHE A 70 -21.35 0.86 -9.05
C PHE A 70 -21.90 -0.49 -8.55
N THR A 71 -22.65 -0.47 -7.45
CA THR A 71 -23.33 -1.65 -6.91
C THR A 71 -24.45 -2.15 -7.83
N GLN A 72 -25.14 -1.24 -8.50
CA GLN A 72 -26.23 -1.54 -9.44
C GLN A 72 -25.74 -1.67 -10.88
N GLU A 73 -24.69 -0.93 -11.22
CA GLU A 73 -24.10 -0.84 -12.56
C GLU A 73 -22.65 -1.36 -12.58
N PRO A 74 -22.40 -2.65 -12.30
CA PRO A 74 -21.03 -3.16 -12.18
C PRO A 74 -20.24 -3.12 -13.51
N ALA A 75 -20.93 -3.10 -14.66
CA ALA A 75 -20.27 -2.92 -15.95
C ALA A 75 -19.72 -1.48 -16.12
N LEU A 76 -20.41 -0.48 -15.58
CA LEU A 76 -19.93 0.90 -15.55
C LEU A 76 -18.71 1.03 -14.63
N ALA A 77 -18.75 0.42 -13.43
CA ALA A 77 -17.60 0.38 -12.51
C ALA A 77 -16.33 -0.08 -13.23
N ARG A 78 -16.39 -1.20 -13.95
CA ARG A 78 -15.24 -1.74 -14.72
C ARG A 78 -14.74 -0.83 -15.86
N ARG A 79 -15.60 0.05 -16.39
CA ARG A 79 -15.17 1.05 -17.39
C ARG A 79 -14.53 2.29 -16.77
N MET A 80 -14.93 2.63 -15.55
CA MET A 80 -14.44 3.81 -14.83
C MET A 80 -13.20 3.51 -14.00
N ILE A 81 -12.71 2.28 -13.98
CA ILE A 81 -11.60 1.83 -13.15
C ILE A 81 -10.50 1.19 -13.99
N SER A 82 -9.27 1.64 -13.79
CA SER A 82 -8.07 0.94 -14.25
C SER A 82 -7.43 0.25 -13.03
N MET A 83 -7.20 -1.06 -13.11
CA MET A 83 -6.63 -1.80 -12.00
C MET A 83 -5.34 -2.52 -12.39
N MET A 84 -4.35 -2.41 -11.51
CA MET A 84 -3.15 -3.24 -11.49
C MET A 84 -3.34 -4.36 -10.44
N PRO A 85 -3.48 -5.63 -10.85
CA PRO A 85 -3.64 -6.73 -9.92
C PRO A 85 -2.31 -7.09 -9.23
N GLN A 86 -2.40 -7.77 -8.08
CA GLN A 86 -1.24 -8.27 -7.36
C GLN A 86 -0.40 -9.25 -8.20
N LEU A 87 -1.06 -10.18 -8.89
CA LEU A 87 -0.41 -11.13 -9.79
C LEU A 87 -0.39 -10.55 -11.21
N HIS A 88 0.75 -10.65 -11.86
CA HIS A 88 0.93 -10.29 -13.26
C HIS A 88 1.37 -11.55 -14.03
N ALA A 89 0.81 -11.74 -15.21
CA ALA A 89 1.24 -12.78 -16.11
C ALA A 89 1.97 -12.14 -17.29
N PRO A 90 3.23 -12.53 -17.58
CA PRO A 90 3.90 -12.06 -18.78
C PRO A 90 3.14 -12.59 -20.00
N LEU A 91 2.91 -11.71 -20.98
CA LEU A 91 2.33 -12.12 -22.25
C LEU A 91 3.44 -12.73 -23.12
N ALA A 92 3.36 -14.04 -23.33
CA ALA A 92 4.30 -14.75 -24.19
C ALA A 92 4.19 -14.28 -25.65
N GLY A 93 5.33 -14.04 -26.29
CA GLY A 93 5.37 -13.60 -27.68
C GLY A 93 4.95 -12.15 -27.92
N VAL A 94 4.64 -11.37 -26.86
CA VAL A 94 4.24 -9.95 -26.94
C VAL A 94 5.26 -9.09 -26.20
N SER A 95 5.76 -8.03 -26.84
CA SER A 95 6.73 -7.15 -26.20
C SER A 95 6.07 -6.24 -25.12
N LEU A 96 6.91 -5.66 -24.26
CA LEU A 96 6.48 -4.68 -23.27
C LEU A 96 5.68 -3.53 -23.95
N ARG A 97 6.23 -2.94 -25.00
CA ARG A 97 5.57 -1.87 -25.77
C ARG A 97 4.23 -2.34 -26.33
N GLN A 98 4.17 -3.49 -26.98
CA GLN A 98 2.95 -4.04 -27.57
C GLN A 98 1.88 -4.31 -26.50
N SER A 99 2.27 -4.75 -25.31
CA SER A 99 1.35 -4.94 -24.17
C SER A 99 0.69 -3.62 -23.74
N ILE A 100 1.48 -2.55 -23.62
CA ILE A 100 0.97 -1.21 -23.29
C ILE A 100 0.07 -0.67 -24.40
N GLU A 101 0.51 -0.79 -25.67
CA GLU A 101 -0.28 -0.35 -26.83
C GLU A 101 -1.63 -1.07 -26.91
N ALA A 102 -1.67 -2.37 -26.62
CA ALA A 102 -2.91 -3.14 -26.66
C ALA A 102 -3.93 -2.58 -25.67
N ILE A 103 -3.51 -2.27 -24.44
CA ILE A 103 -4.38 -1.69 -23.42
C ILE A 103 -4.81 -0.27 -23.80
N ALA A 104 -3.90 0.56 -24.31
CA ALA A 104 -4.23 1.91 -24.75
C ALA A 104 -5.30 1.87 -25.88
N ARG A 105 -5.18 0.95 -26.84
CA ARG A 105 -6.19 0.73 -27.88
C ARG A 105 -7.55 0.30 -27.31
N ILE A 106 -7.57 -0.62 -26.38
CA ILE A 106 -8.81 -1.07 -25.70
C ILE A 106 -9.50 0.12 -25.01
N ARG A 107 -8.70 1.06 -24.47
CA ARG A 107 -9.20 2.28 -23.80
C ARG A 107 -9.53 3.42 -24.76
N GLY A 108 -9.35 3.23 -26.06
CA GLY A 108 -9.78 4.17 -27.09
C GLY A 108 -8.70 5.09 -27.65
N SER A 109 -7.41 4.84 -27.36
CA SER A 109 -6.30 5.61 -27.95
C SER A 109 -5.91 5.08 -29.31
N TYR A 110 -5.75 5.97 -30.28
CA TYR A 110 -5.39 5.64 -31.67
C TYR A 110 -4.40 6.64 -32.29
N GLY A 111 -3.76 6.24 -33.36
CA GLY A 111 -2.91 7.10 -34.18
C GLY A 111 -1.70 7.68 -33.41
N ASN A 112 -1.49 8.98 -33.49
CA ASN A 112 -0.38 9.66 -32.84
C ASN A 112 -0.56 9.75 -31.32
N VAL A 113 -1.80 9.93 -30.83
CA VAL A 113 -2.11 9.96 -29.41
C VAL A 113 -1.66 8.67 -28.72
N LEU A 114 -1.97 7.50 -29.31
CA LEU A 114 -1.50 6.21 -28.82
C LEU A 114 0.03 6.16 -28.67
N LYS A 115 0.74 6.63 -29.72
CA LYS A 115 2.22 6.59 -29.73
C LYS A 115 2.82 7.49 -28.64
N GLU A 116 2.24 8.69 -28.48
CA GLU A 116 2.68 9.66 -27.47
C GLU A 116 2.44 9.16 -26.06
N GLU A 117 1.24 8.65 -25.77
CA GLU A 117 0.90 8.09 -24.45
C GLU A 117 1.79 6.89 -24.08
N VAL A 118 2.03 5.96 -25.02
CA VAL A 118 2.89 4.81 -24.79
C VAL A 118 4.34 5.22 -24.59
N ALA A 119 4.86 6.13 -25.41
CA ALA A 119 6.22 6.65 -25.27
C ALA A 119 6.41 7.36 -23.93
N GLU A 120 5.47 8.23 -23.55
CA GLU A 120 5.50 8.96 -22.27
C GLU A 120 5.57 8.02 -21.06
N VAL A 121 4.78 6.95 -21.03
CA VAL A 121 4.81 5.96 -19.93
C VAL A 121 6.13 5.23 -19.89
N ILE A 122 6.63 4.75 -21.04
CA ILE A 122 7.92 4.03 -21.16
C ILE A 122 9.07 4.92 -20.69
N ASP A 123 9.11 6.17 -21.15
CA ASP A 123 10.14 7.14 -20.79
C ASP A 123 10.10 7.50 -19.30
N SER A 124 8.91 7.76 -18.77
CA SER A 124 8.71 8.09 -17.35
C SER A 124 9.19 6.99 -16.40
N LEU A 125 9.04 5.73 -16.80
CA LEU A 125 9.47 4.57 -16.02
C LEU A 125 10.93 4.14 -16.33
N LYS A 126 11.59 4.79 -17.29
CA LYS A 126 12.94 4.47 -17.76
C LYS A 126 13.09 3.00 -18.17
N ILE A 127 12.15 2.50 -18.97
CA ILE A 127 12.12 1.11 -19.44
C ILE A 127 12.31 0.99 -20.97
N ASN A 128 12.87 2.01 -21.61
CA ASN A 128 13.11 2.05 -23.06
C ASN A 128 13.92 0.85 -23.58
N ASP A 129 14.99 0.50 -22.87
CA ASP A 129 15.91 -0.57 -23.29
C ASP A 129 15.23 -1.94 -23.35
N TRP A 130 14.10 -2.10 -22.69
CA TRP A 130 13.32 -3.35 -22.63
C TRP A 130 12.00 -3.27 -23.43
N ALA A 131 11.71 -2.13 -24.06
CA ALA A 131 10.41 -1.87 -24.69
C ALA A 131 10.03 -2.92 -25.74
N ASP A 132 11.00 -3.40 -26.51
CA ASP A 132 10.76 -4.34 -27.59
C ASP A 132 11.11 -5.81 -27.20
N ILE A 133 11.39 -6.05 -25.91
CA ILE A 133 11.64 -7.38 -25.38
C ILE A 133 10.31 -8.05 -25.00
N SER A 134 10.17 -9.34 -25.36
CA SER A 134 8.99 -10.15 -25.05
C SER A 134 8.80 -10.33 -23.53
N GLY A 135 7.55 -10.25 -23.07
CA GLY A 135 7.19 -10.20 -21.65
C GLY A 135 7.75 -11.38 -20.83
N GLU A 136 7.79 -12.59 -21.39
CA GLU A 136 8.33 -13.76 -20.69
C GLU A 136 9.86 -13.73 -20.47
N LYS A 137 10.57 -12.84 -21.19
CA LYS A 137 12.04 -12.65 -21.04
C LYS A 137 12.41 -11.54 -20.07
N LEU A 138 11.43 -10.80 -19.58
CA LEU A 138 11.62 -9.74 -18.61
C LEU A 138 11.83 -10.30 -17.20
N SER A 139 12.65 -9.62 -16.39
CA SER A 139 12.74 -9.91 -14.96
C SER A 139 11.39 -9.63 -14.26
N GLY A 140 11.16 -10.23 -13.08
CA GLY A 140 9.94 -10.01 -12.30
C GLY A 140 9.62 -8.53 -12.07
N GLY A 141 10.63 -7.74 -11.71
CA GLY A 141 10.47 -6.29 -11.54
C GLY A 141 10.09 -5.56 -12.84
N LEU A 142 10.63 -5.96 -13.99
CA LEU A 142 10.25 -5.38 -15.29
C LEU A 142 8.85 -5.83 -15.73
N GLN A 143 8.45 -7.06 -15.43
CA GLN A 143 7.07 -7.51 -15.63
C GLN A 143 6.09 -6.71 -14.78
N ARG A 144 6.48 -6.40 -13.53
CA ARG A 144 5.72 -5.55 -12.62
C ARG A 144 5.56 -4.14 -13.18
N LEU A 145 6.65 -3.54 -13.69
CA LEU A 145 6.61 -2.24 -14.35
C LEU A 145 5.77 -2.25 -15.63
N THR A 146 5.79 -3.35 -16.38
CA THR A 146 4.92 -3.52 -17.54
C THR A 146 3.44 -3.51 -17.13
N SER A 147 3.08 -4.24 -16.06
CA SER A 147 1.73 -4.25 -15.51
C SER A 147 1.30 -2.86 -15.03
N PHE A 148 2.20 -2.14 -14.36
CA PHE A 148 1.98 -0.75 -13.96
C PHE A 148 1.74 0.14 -15.19
N ALA A 149 2.61 0.07 -16.20
CA ALA A 149 2.50 0.85 -17.42
C ALA A 149 1.18 0.59 -18.17
N MET A 150 0.76 -0.69 -18.27
CA MET A 150 -0.54 -1.07 -18.81
C MET A 150 -1.71 -0.49 -18.02
N THR A 151 -1.55 -0.27 -16.72
CA THR A 151 -2.61 0.30 -15.88
C THR A 151 -2.73 1.81 -16.07
N VAL A 152 -1.62 2.51 -16.25
CA VAL A 152 -1.58 3.98 -16.28
C VAL A 152 -1.62 4.58 -17.69
N VAL A 153 -1.51 3.79 -18.77
CA VAL A 153 -1.68 4.29 -20.13
C VAL A 153 -3.16 4.55 -20.40
N ALA A 154 -3.53 5.72 -20.95
CA ALA A 154 -4.91 6.13 -21.19
C ALA A 154 -5.85 5.77 -20.00
N PRO A 155 -5.61 6.28 -18.79
CA PRO A 155 -6.21 5.75 -17.57
C PRO A 155 -7.68 6.14 -17.43
N SER A 156 -8.46 5.27 -16.76
CA SER A 156 -9.81 5.58 -16.29
C SER A 156 -9.76 6.53 -15.08
N PRO A 157 -10.86 7.23 -14.72
CA PRO A 157 -10.87 8.21 -13.64
C PRO A 157 -10.45 7.69 -12.27
N ILE A 158 -10.61 6.39 -12.03
CA ILE A 158 -10.25 5.70 -10.79
C ILE A 158 -9.16 4.69 -11.08
N LEU A 159 -8.08 4.75 -10.32
CA LEU A 159 -6.90 3.90 -10.45
C LEU A 159 -6.73 3.09 -9.16
N LEU A 160 -6.71 1.78 -9.31
CA LEU A 160 -6.49 0.84 -8.22
C LEU A 160 -5.18 0.09 -8.45
N PHE A 161 -4.32 0.05 -7.43
CA PHE A 161 -3.05 -0.66 -7.49
C PHE A 161 -2.95 -1.62 -6.31
N ASP A 162 -2.71 -2.90 -6.59
CA ASP A 162 -2.48 -3.91 -5.56
C ASP A 162 -0.99 -4.26 -5.51
N GLU A 163 -0.30 -3.74 -4.48
CA GLU A 163 1.13 -3.89 -4.21
C GLU A 163 2.03 -3.49 -5.41
N PRO A 164 1.92 -2.26 -5.96
CA PRO A 164 2.56 -1.89 -7.23
C PRO A 164 4.10 -1.90 -7.19
N THR A 165 4.70 -1.77 -6.03
CA THR A 165 6.15 -1.64 -5.83
C THR A 165 6.85 -2.93 -5.43
N ASN A 166 6.12 -4.03 -5.22
CA ASN A 166 6.70 -5.32 -4.89
C ASN A 166 7.63 -5.80 -6.01
N ASP A 167 8.77 -6.38 -5.63
CA ASP A 167 9.81 -6.90 -6.54
C ASP A 167 10.44 -5.86 -7.47
N VAL A 168 10.14 -4.57 -7.29
CA VAL A 168 10.72 -3.45 -8.05
C VAL A 168 11.93 -2.89 -7.30
N ASP A 169 13.01 -2.59 -8.02
CA ASP A 169 14.19 -1.96 -7.43
C ASP A 169 13.91 -0.55 -6.87
N PRO A 170 14.69 -0.08 -5.87
CA PRO A 170 14.43 1.19 -5.19
C PRO A 170 14.38 2.41 -6.12
N VAL A 171 15.17 2.41 -7.22
CA VAL A 171 15.19 3.54 -8.16
C VAL A 171 13.88 3.62 -8.92
N ARG A 172 13.40 2.49 -9.45
CA ARG A 172 12.16 2.42 -10.21
C ARG A 172 10.92 2.52 -9.34
N ARG A 173 10.98 2.09 -8.07
CA ARG A 173 9.93 2.36 -7.07
C ARG A 173 9.61 3.85 -6.99
N LYS A 174 10.64 4.68 -6.88
CA LYS A 174 10.49 6.14 -6.85
C LYS A 174 9.79 6.67 -8.10
N LEU A 175 10.11 6.12 -9.29
CA LEU A 175 9.46 6.52 -10.55
C LEU A 175 7.96 6.15 -10.56
N ILE A 176 7.59 4.98 -10.04
CA ILE A 176 6.17 4.59 -9.86
C ILE A 176 5.45 5.64 -9.02
N TRP A 177 5.97 5.99 -7.84
CA TRP A 177 5.34 6.96 -6.96
C TRP A 177 5.27 8.37 -7.55
N GLN A 178 6.31 8.79 -8.28
CA GLN A 178 6.29 10.06 -9.01
C GLN A 178 5.21 10.07 -10.09
N TYR A 179 5.03 8.97 -10.81
CA TYR A 179 3.99 8.86 -11.82
C TYR A 179 2.58 8.86 -11.21
N LEU A 180 2.37 8.16 -10.09
CA LEU A 180 1.12 8.19 -9.33
C LEU A 180 0.80 9.60 -8.83
N ARG A 181 1.80 10.33 -8.34
CA ARG A 181 1.64 11.75 -7.93
C ARG A 181 1.23 12.64 -9.12
N LYS A 182 1.83 12.45 -10.29
CA LYS A 182 1.45 13.15 -11.51
C LYS A 182 -0.03 12.90 -11.86
N LEU A 183 -0.49 11.65 -11.80
CA LEU A 183 -1.88 11.32 -12.07
C LEU A 183 -2.83 11.93 -11.03
N ALA A 184 -2.48 11.88 -9.75
CA ALA A 184 -3.26 12.56 -8.72
C ALA A 184 -3.38 14.06 -9.00
N GLN A 185 -2.28 14.75 -9.36
CA GLN A 185 -2.32 16.17 -9.74
C GLN A 185 -3.21 16.48 -10.95
N GLN A 186 -3.49 15.48 -11.78
CA GLN A 186 -4.45 15.55 -12.89
C GLN A 186 -5.88 15.21 -12.46
N ASN A 187 -6.17 15.20 -11.17
CA ASN A 187 -7.48 14.90 -10.58
C ASN A 187 -7.97 13.44 -10.75
N TYR A 188 -7.09 12.49 -10.98
CA TYR A 188 -7.45 11.08 -10.85
C TYR A 188 -7.61 10.68 -9.37
N ILE A 189 -8.50 9.72 -9.10
CA ILE A 189 -8.55 9.03 -7.81
C ILE A 189 -7.51 7.92 -7.85
N VAL A 190 -6.55 7.94 -6.93
CA VAL A 190 -5.47 6.94 -6.85
C VAL A 190 -5.58 6.18 -5.54
N ILE A 191 -5.81 4.88 -5.62
CA ILE A 191 -5.90 3.98 -4.46
C ILE A 191 -4.80 2.93 -4.57
N VAL A 192 -3.93 2.85 -3.57
CA VAL A 192 -2.80 1.92 -3.53
C VAL A 192 -2.94 1.01 -2.34
N VAL A 193 -3.09 -0.28 -2.57
CA VAL A 193 -2.94 -1.29 -1.52
C VAL A 193 -1.46 -1.55 -1.33
N THR A 194 -0.98 -1.42 -0.12
CA THR A 194 0.40 -1.75 0.25
C THR A 194 0.52 -2.08 1.74
N HIS A 195 1.47 -2.93 2.06
CA HIS A 195 1.91 -3.20 3.43
C HIS A 195 3.19 -2.43 3.78
N ASN A 196 3.79 -1.70 2.83
CA ASN A 196 5.00 -0.91 3.04
C ASN A 196 4.64 0.48 3.59
N LEU A 197 4.68 0.60 4.91
CA LEU A 197 4.25 1.80 5.62
C LEU A 197 5.22 2.98 5.45
N LEU A 198 6.49 2.72 5.15
CA LEU A 198 7.44 3.79 4.79
C LEU A 198 7.04 4.47 3.48
N GLU A 199 6.54 3.69 2.51
CA GLU A 199 6.02 4.26 1.26
C GLU A 199 4.70 5.01 1.50
N VAL A 200 3.84 4.51 2.39
CA VAL A 200 2.60 5.21 2.77
C VAL A 200 2.92 6.59 3.33
N ASP A 201 3.80 6.67 4.31
CA ASP A 201 4.21 7.92 4.93
C ASP A 201 4.83 8.89 3.91
N GLN A 202 5.71 8.40 3.05
CA GLN A 202 6.48 9.24 2.13
C GLN A 202 5.68 9.74 0.91
N TYR A 203 4.72 8.96 0.41
CA TYR A 203 4.14 9.19 -0.92
C TYR A 203 2.63 9.36 -0.96
N THR A 204 1.90 9.04 0.11
CA THR A 204 0.43 9.14 0.10
C THR A 204 -0.08 10.34 0.88
N ASP A 205 -1.30 10.76 0.59
CA ASP A 205 -1.93 11.90 1.27
C ASP A 205 -2.83 11.44 2.43
N ARG A 206 -3.26 10.18 2.38
CA ARG A 206 -4.22 9.60 3.31
C ARG A 206 -4.03 8.09 3.35
N TYR A 207 -4.32 7.50 4.49
CA TYR A 207 -4.33 6.05 4.62
C TYR A 207 -5.61 5.55 5.30
N LEU A 208 -6.02 4.37 4.87
CA LEU A 208 -7.08 3.58 5.47
C LEU A 208 -6.46 2.32 6.04
N LEU A 209 -6.72 2.02 7.31
CA LEU A 209 -6.30 0.78 7.94
C LEU A 209 -7.51 -0.13 8.09
N LEU A 210 -7.45 -1.28 7.42
CA LEU A 210 -8.43 -2.35 7.62
C LEU A 210 -7.87 -3.41 8.58
N ASP A 211 -8.71 -3.82 9.51
CA ASP A 211 -8.44 -4.91 10.42
C ASP A 211 -9.69 -5.77 10.58
N HIS A 212 -9.57 -7.10 10.40
CA HIS A 212 -10.68 -8.06 10.48
C HIS A 212 -11.98 -7.61 9.77
N GLY A 213 -11.84 -7.00 8.59
CA GLY A 213 -12.97 -6.52 7.78
C GLY A 213 -13.53 -5.17 8.20
N GLN A 214 -13.02 -4.53 9.24
CA GLN A 214 -13.45 -3.22 9.72
C GLN A 214 -12.47 -2.13 9.33
N LEU A 215 -12.97 -0.92 9.12
CA LEU A 215 -12.15 0.27 8.91
C LEU A 215 -11.79 0.85 10.28
N VAL A 216 -10.54 0.62 10.71
CA VAL A 216 -10.04 1.03 12.04
C VAL A 216 -9.54 2.48 12.03
N LYS A 217 -8.89 2.88 10.93
CA LYS A 217 -8.35 4.22 10.73
C LYS A 217 -8.67 4.74 9.34
N ASP A 218 -8.92 6.02 9.25
CA ASP A 218 -9.16 6.77 8.02
C ASP A 218 -8.64 8.19 8.23
N GLU A 219 -7.34 8.41 8.00
CA GLU A 219 -6.64 9.61 8.44
C GLU A 219 -5.68 10.13 7.35
N SER A 220 -5.31 11.42 7.47
CA SER A 220 -4.21 12.02 6.70
C SER A 220 -2.88 11.42 7.13
N THR A 221 -1.93 11.26 6.18
CA THR A 221 -0.57 10.80 6.49
C THR A 221 0.23 11.78 7.34
N ASP A 222 -0.14 13.07 7.38
CA ASP A 222 0.50 14.04 8.28
C ASP A 222 0.34 13.66 9.77
N ILE A 223 -0.80 13.04 10.13
CA ILE A 223 -1.04 12.53 11.49
C ILE A 223 -0.16 11.30 11.74
N LEU A 224 -0.05 10.42 10.75
CA LEU A 224 0.78 9.23 10.82
C LEU A 224 2.24 9.58 11.09
N THR A 225 2.79 10.56 10.37
CA THR A 225 4.16 11.03 10.54
C THR A 225 4.41 11.49 11.98
N ASN A 226 3.45 12.21 12.57
CA ASN A 226 3.55 12.65 13.98
C ASN A 226 3.54 11.46 14.95
N ASP A 227 2.67 10.49 14.74
CA ASP A 227 2.61 9.28 15.58
C ASP A 227 3.88 8.42 15.43
N LEU A 228 4.42 8.27 14.21
CA LEU A 228 5.65 7.54 13.94
C LEU A 228 6.90 8.26 14.50
N LEU A 229 6.95 9.60 14.44
CA LEU A 229 8.04 10.38 15.02
C LEU A 229 7.98 10.42 16.55
N SER A 230 6.81 10.18 17.13
CA SER A 230 6.60 10.14 18.59
C SER A 230 6.92 8.78 19.22
N SER A 231 7.28 7.77 18.44
CA SER A 231 7.61 6.45 18.95
C SER A 231 8.71 5.75 18.16
N ALA A 232 9.51 4.92 18.81
CA ALA A 232 10.62 4.21 18.20
C ALA A 232 10.74 2.78 18.76
N ILE A 233 11.36 1.91 17.96
CA ILE A 233 11.75 0.56 18.39
C ILE A 233 13.27 0.54 18.49
N LEU A 234 13.76 0.25 19.69
CA LEU A 234 15.15 -0.05 19.91
C LEU A 234 15.32 -1.58 19.95
N THR A 235 15.87 -2.14 18.89
CA THR A 235 16.27 -3.55 18.85
C THR A 235 17.71 -3.68 19.30
N ILE A 236 17.98 -4.55 20.24
CA ILE A 236 19.34 -4.82 20.75
C ILE A 236 19.64 -6.31 20.78
N SER A 237 20.89 -6.66 20.45
CA SER A 237 21.46 -7.98 20.69
C SER A 237 22.55 -7.85 21.75
N THR A 238 22.47 -8.65 22.83
CA THR A 238 23.36 -8.54 23.98
C THR A 238 24.32 -9.71 24.02
N LYS A 239 25.38 -9.59 24.84
CA LYS A 239 26.35 -10.67 25.07
C LYS A 239 25.94 -11.60 26.21
N ARG A 240 25.01 -11.15 27.06
CA ARG A 240 24.45 -11.92 28.19
C ARG A 240 22.95 -11.63 28.31
N LYS A 241 22.23 -12.44 29.01
CA LYS A 241 20.83 -12.19 29.34
C LYS A 241 20.71 -11.00 30.31
N PHE A 242 19.86 -10.04 29.94
CA PHE A 242 19.49 -8.92 30.80
C PHE A 242 18.23 -9.25 31.60
N LYS A 243 18.20 -8.76 32.85
CA LYS A 243 17.01 -8.79 33.70
C LYS A 243 16.14 -7.59 33.36
N LYS A 244 14.85 -7.66 33.65
CA LYS A 244 13.86 -6.60 33.30
C LYS A 244 14.27 -5.24 33.91
N GLU A 245 14.86 -5.23 35.09
CA GLU A 245 15.29 -4.03 35.82
C GLU A 245 16.54 -3.38 35.21
N GLU A 246 17.24 -4.06 34.31
CA GLU A 246 18.44 -3.55 33.65
C GLU A 246 18.12 -2.70 32.39
N PHE A 247 16.87 -2.77 31.90
CA PHE A 247 16.42 -1.98 30.76
C PHE A 247 16.05 -0.57 31.17
N PRO A 248 16.08 0.39 30.21
CA PRO A 248 15.52 1.71 30.46
C PRO A 248 13.99 1.62 30.58
N GLN A 249 13.36 2.64 31.07
CA GLN A 249 11.91 2.74 31.06
C GLN A 249 11.43 2.68 29.59
N ALA A 250 10.51 1.76 29.30
CA ALA A 250 9.93 1.55 27.97
C ALA A 250 8.50 1.03 28.13
N ASN A 251 7.65 1.38 27.16
CA ASN A 251 6.24 0.98 27.18
C ASN A 251 6.07 -0.54 27.13
N THR A 252 6.90 -1.21 26.34
CA THR A 252 6.89 -2.68 26.23
C THR A 252 8.29 -3.18 25.92
N ILE A 253 8.66 -4.31 26.52
CA ILE A 253 9.91 -5.02 26.24
C ILE A 253 9.55 -6.43 25.79
N VAL A 254 9.86 -6.77 24.56
CA VAL A 254 9.71 -8.12 24.01
C VAL A 254 11.07 -8.80 24.02
N THR A 255 11.13 -10.00 24.59
CA THR A 255 12.35 -10.82 24.59
C THR A 255 12.18 -11.91 23.54
N SER A 256 13.04 -11.95 22.53
CA SER A 256 13.17 -13.08 21.63
C SER A 256 14.24 -14.06 22.14
N GLU A 257 14.31 -15.25 21.54
CA GLU A 257 15.38 -16.21 21.76
C GLU A 257 16.76 -15.56 21.45
N ASP A 258 17.86 -16.08 22.00
CA ASP A 258 19.25 -15.66 21.71
C ASP A 258 19.69 -14.26 22.15
N PHE A 259 19.19 -13.76 23.28
CA PHE A 259 19.61 -12.47 23.87
C PHE A 259 19.28 -11.26 22.95
N GLN A 260 18.21 -11.35 22.17
CA GLN A 260 17.64 -10.24 21.41
C GLN A 260 16.45 -9.66 22.16
N TYR A 261 16.34 -8.33 22.13
CA TYR A 261 15.27 -7.59 22.79
C TYR A 261 14.79 -6.46 21.90
N GLU A 262 13.50 -6.22 21.93
CA GLU A 262 12.85 -5.08 21.29
C GLU A 262 12.16 -4.24 22.37
N LEU A 263 12.53 -2.96 22.41
CA LEU A 263 11.98 -1.98 23.33
C LEU A 263 11.13 -1.00 22.54
N PHE A 264 9.87 -0.93 22.88
CA PHE A 264 8.94 0.05 22.32
C PHE A 264 9.01 1.33 23.14
N LEU A 265 9.48 2.40 22.54
CA LEU A 265 9.78 3.67 23.18
C LEU A 265 8.78 4.73 22.75
N GLY A 266 8.16 5.41 23.70
CA GLY A 266 7.47 6.67 23.46
C GLY A 266 8.45 7.82 23.25
N ALA A 267 7.97 8.97 22.78
CA ALA A 267 8.77 10.16 22.49
C ALA A 267 9.69 10.54 23.67
N ASP A 268 9.13 10.55 24.87
CA ASP A 268 9.81 10.96 26.10
C ASP A 268 10.86 9.92 26.57
N GLU A 269 10.76 8.68 26.08
CA GLU A 269 11.62 7.57 26.48
C GLU A 269 12.85 7.43 25.58
N ILE A 270 12.79 7.94 24.33
CA ILE A 270 13.85 7.77 23.32
C ILE A 270 15.19 8.31 23.80
N ALA A 271 15.22 9.53 24.35
CA ALA A 271 16.47 10.16 24.80
C ALA A 271 17.13 9.35 25.96
N ASN A 272 16.32 8.85 26.89
CA ASN A 272 16.77 8.04 28.00
C ASN A 272 17.29 6.68 27.53
N ALA A 273 16.60 6.05 26.57
CA ALA A 273 17.01 4.77 26.01
C ALA A 273 18.33 4.87 25.22
N ILE A 274 18.53 5.95 24.48
CA ILE A 274 19.81 6.23 23.78
C ILE A 274 20.95 6.41 24.79
N THR A 275 20.73 7.18 25.84
CA THR A 275 21.73 7.39 26.90
C THR A 275 22.10 6.09 27.58
N TRP A 276 21.09 5.27 27.92
CA TRP A 276 21.27 3.93 28.47
C TRP A 276 22.06 3.03 27.51
N LEU A 277 21.72 3.02 26.22
CA LEU A 277 22.38 2.22 25.20
C LEU A 277 23.89 2.56 25.12
N TYR A 278 24.24 3.85 25.07
CA TYR A 278 25.64 4.28 25.08
C TYR A 278 26.40 3.80 26.32
N GLY A 279 25.78 3.86 27.50
CA GLY A 279 26.37 3.35 28.74
C GLY A 279 26.65 1.83 28.68
N ARG A 280 25.74 1.06 28.08
CA ARG A 280 25.91 -0.41 27.91
C ARG A 280 26.92 -0.76 26.82
N MET A 281 27.00 0.04 25.75
CA MET A 281 28.05 -0.12 24.75
C MET A 281 29.46 0.13 25.33
N GLY A 282 29.62 1.16 26.17
CA GLY A 282 30.87 1.44 26.84
C GLY A 282 31.34 0.29 27.75
N ARG A 283 30.41 -0.53 28.27
CA ARG A 283 30.70 -1.75 29.07
C ARG A 283 30.86 -3.01 28.20
N ASN A 284 30.80 -2.87 26.86
CA ASN A 284 30.93 -3.98 25.92
C ASN A 284 29.84 -5.07 26.08
N GLU A 285 28.64 -4.71 26.56
CA GLU A 285 27.53 -5.61 26.81
C GLU A 285 26.60 -5.80 25.58
N ILE A 286 26.61 -4.85 24.63
CA ILE A 286 25.81 -4.88 23.39
C ILE A 286 26.67 -5.43 22.25
N ARG A 287 26.09 -6.31 21.43
CA ARG A 287 26.69 -6.82 20.18
C ARG A 287 26.27 -6.00 18.98
N HIS A 288 24.97 -5.76 18.89
CA HIS A 288 24.35 -5.03 17.79
C HIS A 288 23.15 -4.25 18.31
N TYR A 289 22.83 -3.14 17.65
CA TYR A 289 21.61 -2.38 17.91
C TYR A 289 21.09 -1.74 16.64
N SER A 290 19.78 -1.49 16.58
CA SER A 290 19.14 -0.59 15.63
C SER A 290 18.06 0.21 16.35
N LEU A 291 17.94 1.47 15.98
CA LEU A 291 16.84 2.33 16.39
C LEU A 291 16.06 2.71 15.14
N THR A 292 14.82 2.29 15.08
CA THR A 292 13.94 2.55 13.93
C THR A 292 12.68 3.25 14.40
N PRO A 293 12.10 4.18 13.63
CA PRO A 293 10.76 4.68 13.94
C PRO A 293 9.80 3.49 14.11
N ALA A 294 8.87 3.60 15.04
CA ALA A 294 7.83 2.59 15.17
C ALA A 294 7.04 2.55 13.87
N SER A 295 6.75 1.35 13.36
CA SER A 295 5.91 1.19 12.18
C SER A 295 4.44 1.04 12.58
N LEU A 296 3.51 1.32 11.66
CA LEU A 296 2.10 1.04 11.90
C LEU A 296 1.85 -0.41 12.30
N ASN A 297 2.57 -1.37 11.71
CA ASN A 297 2.48 -2.77 12.12
C ASN A 297 2.86 -2.98 13.59
N THR A 298 3.77 -2.19 14.11
CA THR A 298 4.23 -2.27 15.49
C THR A 298 3.28 -1.55 16.43
N ILE A 299 2.77 -0.39 16.02
CA ILE A 299 1.80 0.38 16.80
C ILE A 299 0.46 -0.37 16.89
N TYR A 300 0.06 -1.04 15.81
CA TYR A 300 -1.23 -1.74 15.72
C TYR A 300 -1.14 -3.26 15.88
N GLY A 301 0.01 -3.90 15.61
CA GLY A 301 0.24 -5.33 15.90
C GLY A 301 0.21 -5.62 17.39
N GLY A 302 0.67 -4.70 18.23
CA GLY A 302 0.52 -4.79 19.69
C GLY A 302 -0.92 -4.65 20.19
N LEU A 303 -1.86 -4.18 19.37
CA LEU A 303 -3.30 -4.12 19.67
C LEU A 303 -4.03 -5.43 19.31
N THR A 304 -3.48 -6.21 18.37
CA THR A 304 -4.09 -7.48 17.92
C THR A 304 -3.59 -8.69 18.72
N ASP A 305 -2.37 -8.66 19.23
CA ASP A 305 -1.81 -9.77 20.06
C ASP A 305 -2.20 -9.69 21.56
N GLY A 306 -2.96 -8.67 21.95
CA GLY A 306 -3.43 -8.49 23.34
C GLY A 306 -4.76 -9.15 23.70
N ASN A 307 -5.38 -9.92 22.79
CA ASN A 307 -6.68 -10.59 22.97
C ASN A 307 -6.65 -12.06 22.52
N GLU A 308 -5.63 -12.83 22.94
CA GLU A 308 -5.71 -14.29 23.03
C GLU A 308 -5.66 -14.76 24.50
#